data_f88c7c3c09a9df4df90865bebc76f8f4
#
_entry.id   f88c7c3c09a9df4df90865bebc76f8f4
#
_cell.length_a   1.000
_cell.length_b   1.000
_cell.length_c   1.000
_cell.angle_alpha   90.00
_cell.angle_beta   90.00
_cell.angle_gamma   90.00
#
_symmetry.space_group_name_H-M   'P 1'
#
loop_
_entity.id
_entity.type
_entity.pdbx_description
1 polymer ?
#
loop_
_entity_poly.entity_id
_entity_poly.type
_entity_poly.pdbx_seq_one_letter_code
_entity_poly.pdbx_strand_id
1 'polypeptide(L)'
;IEAWYTAIDLFKSHPFVGVGMKNFTEYHYLTAHNSYALVLAELGIIGYILWFVVTVFPLYKLLEIMQNRLQVETKKQTLWDENFEQSKLLASALFYAMIGFLVTAFFISRSYSVIWMVIMSISMAHVFYIDNKYVTSEDIRRSNQTITRAVIIMSFFSLIAFYIIVRVLM
;
A
#
# COMPACT_ATOMS: atom_id res chain seq x y z
N ILE A 1 18.59 -6.36 13.28
CA ILE A 1 19.24 -5.08 12.88
C ILE A 1 20.23 -5.36 11.75
N GLU A 2 21.13 -6.36 11.82
CA GLU A 2 22.10 -6.68 10.77
C GLU A 2 21.46 -6.83 9.38
N ALA A 3 20.37 -7.56 9.28
CA ALA A 3 19.64 -7.74 8.02
C ALA A 3 19.11 -6.41 7.42
N TRP A 4 18.80 -5.42 8.26
CA TRP A 4 18.39 -4.10 7.77
C TRP A 4 19.57 -3.28 7.21
N TYR A 5 20.77 -3.48 7.78
CA TYR A 5 22.00 -2.93 7.22
C TYR A 5 22.28 -3.51 5.85
N THR A 6 22.26 -4.84 5.75
CA THR A 6 22.42 -5.51 4.48
C THR A 6 21.42 -4.99 3.46
N ALA A 7 20.15 -4.78 3.85
CA ALA A 7 19.14 -4.21 2.94
C ALA A 7 19.50 -2.81 2.43
N ILE A 8 20.02 -1.93 3.32
CA ILE A 8 20.44 -0.58 2.93
C ILE A 8 21.68 -0.63 2.04
N ASP A 9 22.65 -1.47 2.31
CA ASP A 9 23.86 -1.57 1.51
C ASP A 9 23.59 -2.17 0.13
N LEU A 10 22.67 -3.15 0.03
CA LEU A 10 22.17 -3.66 -1.24
C LEU A 10 21.42 -2.58 -2.02
N PHE A 11 20.60 -1.78 -1.36
CA PHE A 11 19.93 -0.64 -2.00
C PHE A 11 20.94 0.41 -2.48
N LYS A 12 21.98 0.74 -1.71
CA LYS A 12 23.01 1.69 -2.15
C LYS A 12 23.79 1.19 -3.36
N SER A 13 24.05 -0.11 -3.44
CA SER A 13 24.77 -0.72 -4.59
C SER A 13 23.87 -0.89 -5.81
N HIS A 14 22.57 -1.12 -5.64
CA HIS A 14 21.60 -1.33 -6.72
C HIS A 14 20.35 -0.47 -6.55
N PRO A 15 20.45 0.89 -6.60
CA PRO A 15 19.37 1.79 -6.13
C PRO A 15 18.12 1.78 -6.99
N PHE A 16 18.19 1.50 -8.28
CA PHE A 16 17.05 1.62 -9.19
C PHE A 16 16.18 0.36 -9.24
N VAL A 17 16.80 -0.80 -9.41
CA VAL A 17 16.10 -2.08 -9.66
C VAL A 17 16.34 -3.13 -8.58
N GLY A 18 17.18 -2.82 -7.59
CA GLY A 18 17.57 -3.75 -6.53
C GLY A 18 18.39 -4.93 -7.02
N VAL A 19 18.54 -5.94 -6.16
CA VAL A 19 19.31 -7.17 -6.47
C VAL A 19 18.47 -8.27 -7.12
N GLY A 20 17.18 -8.03 -7.32
CA GLY A 20 16.22 -9.00 -7.85
C GLY A 20 15.36 -9.64 -6.76
N MET A 21 14.11 -9.97 -7.14
CA MET A 21 13.14 -10.58 -6.26
C MET A 21 13.65 -11.92 -5.71
N LYS A 22 13.53 -12.13 -4.38
CA LYS A 22 13.97 -13.30 -3.62
C LYS A 22 15.49 -13.53 -3.57
N ASN A 23 16.29 -12.58 -4.04
CA ASN A 23 17.75 -12.70 -4.02
C ASN A 23 18.40 -12.16 -2.73
N PHE A 24 17.62 -11.56 -1.82
CA PHE A 24 18.16 -11.04 -0.56
C PHE A 24 18.92 -12.10 0.25
N THR A 25 18.43 -13.33 0.26
CA THR A 25 19.03 -14.44 0.99
C THR A 25 20.37 -14.96 0.42
N GLU A 26 20.74 -14.54 -0.80
CA GLU A 26 22.07 -14.78 -1.36
C GLU A 26 23.16 -13.91 -0.68
N TYR A 27 22.74 -12.78 -0.10
CA TYR A 27 23.63 -11.80 0.55
C TYR A 27 23.58 -11.85 2.08
N HIS A 28 22.50 -12.43 2.64
CA HIS A 28 22.34 -12.54 4.09
C HIS A 28 21.62 -13.84 4.43
N TYR A 29 22.08 -14.56 5.45
CA TYR A 29 21.57 -15.90 5.86
C TYR A 29 20.12 -15.89 6.37
N LEU A 30 19.58 -14.72 6.73
CA LEU A 30 18.17 -14.51 7.10
C LEU A 30 17.52 -13.51 6.16
N THR A 31 16.18 -13.52 6.08
CA THR A 31 15.42 -12.46 5.42
C THR A 31 15.52 -11.16 6.21
N ALA A 32 15.14 -10.04 5.60
CA ALA A 32 15.20 -8.73 6.26
C ALA A 32 14.31 -8.61 7.52
N HIS A 33 13.36 -9.51 7.73
CA HIS A 33 12.33 -9.43 8.78
C HIS A 33 11.59 -8.08 8.80
N ASN A 34 11.50 -7.45 7.64
CA ASN A 34 10.82 -6.19 7.40
C ASN A 34 10.53 -6.12 5.91
N SER A 35 9.25 -6.03 5.54
CA SER A 35 8.83 -6.05 4.14
C SER A 35 9.27 -4.80 3.39
N TYR A 36 9.33 -3.65 4.05
CA TYR A 36 9.76 -2.39 3.43
C TYR A 36 11.25 -2.44 3.06
N ALA A 37 12.08 -2.92 3.99
CA ALA A 37 13.51 -3.12 3.76
C ALA A 37 13.76 -4.15 2.66
N LEU A 38 13.03 -5.27 2.69
CA LEU A 38 13.16 -6.33 1.70
C LEU A 38 12.82 -5.84 0.29
N VAL A 39 11.67 -5.17 0.13
CA VAL A 39 11.25 -4.63 -1.19
C VAL A 39 12.25 -3.61 -1.71
N LEU A 40 12.78 -2.75 -0.83
CA LEU A 40 13.78 -1.76 -1.21
C LEU A 40 15.09 -2.40 -1.68
N ALA A 41 15.57 -3.42 -0.98
CA ALA A 41 16.79 -4.13 -1.36
C ALA A 41 16.62 -4.94 -2.66
N GLU A 42 15.50 -5.66 -2.80
CA GLU A 42 15.27 -6.58 -3.91
C GLU A 42 14.78 -5.90 -5.18
N LEU A 43 13.94 -4.87 -5.08
CA LEU A 43 13.31 -4.21 -6.24
C LEU A 43 13.77 -2.77 -6.45
N GLY A 44 14.63 -2.26 -5.60
CA GLY A 44 15.12 -0.89 -5.68
C GLY A 44 14.00 0.16 -5.48
N ILE A 45 14.30 1.42 -5.81
CA ILE A 45 13.37 2.54 -5.63
C ILE A 45 12.14 2.43 -6.54
N ILE A 46 12.32 1.93 -7.77
CA ILE A 46 11.22 1.80 -8.74
C ILE A 46 10.21 0.78 -8.23
N GLY A 47 10.67 -0.42 -7.88
CA GLY A 47 9.78 -1.46 -7.37
C GLY A 47 9.20 -1.12 -6.00
N TYR A 48 9.93 -0.41 -5.16
CA TYR A 48 9.42 0.08 -3.87
C TYR A 48 8.25 1.04 -4.05
N ILE A 49 8.38 2.05 -4.92
CA ILE A 49 7.29 3.01 -5.20
C ILE A 49 6.08 2.28 -5.77
N LEU A 50 6.25 1.37 -6.72
CA LEU A 50 5.15 0.59 -7.28
C LEU A 50 4.46 -0.26 -6.22
N TRP A 51 5.21 -0.99 -5.41
CA TRP A 51 4.69 -1.80 -4.33
C TRP A 51 3.93 -0.95 -3.30
N PHE A 52 4.48 0.20 -2.94
CA PHE A 52 3.87 1.14 -2.00
C PHE A 52 2.56 1.70 -2.55
N VAL A 53 2.54 2.13 -3.82
CA VAL A 53 1.33 2.65 -4.48
C VAL A 53 0.25 1.57 -4.52
N VAL A 54 0.56 0.36 -4.97
CA VAL A 54 -0.40 -0.75 -5.03
C VAL A 54 -0.97 -1.08 -3.65
N THR A 55 -0.16 -0.94 -2.59
CA THR A 55 -0.58 -1.25 -1.23
C THR A 55 -1.40 -0.12 -0.60
N VAL A 56 -0.99 1.14 -0.77
CA VAL A 56 -1.57 2.28 -0.03
C VAL A 56 -2.72 2.94 -0.78
N PHE A 57 -2.76 2.85 -2.10
CA PHE A 57 -3.86 3.43 -2.90
C PHE A 57 -5.23 2.86 -2.51
N PRO A 58 -5.44 1.51 -2.44
CA PRO A 58 -6.73 0.95 -2.00
C PRO A 58 -7.10 1.39 -0.58
N LEU A 59 -6.10 1.52 0.31
CA LEU A 59 -6.31 1.97 1.68
C LEU A 59 -6.95 3.37 1.74
N TYR A 60 -6.43 4.31 0.93
CA TYR A 60 -7.01 5.65 0.83
C TYR A 60 -8.42 5.65 0.25
N LYS A 61 -8.66 4.86 -0.78
CA LYS A 61 -10.00 4.73 -1.38
C LYS A 61 -11.01 4.15 -0.40
N LEU A 62 -10.62 3.13 0.36
CA LEU A 62 -11.48 2.59 1.43
C LEU A 62 -11.78 3.63 2.50
N LEU A 63 -10.79 4.46 2.86
CA LEU A 63 -11.00 5.55 3.81
C LEU A 63 -11.98 6.61 3.28
N GLU A 64 -11.92 6.95 1.99
CA GLU A 64 -12.92 7.85 1.35
C GLU A 64 -14.34 7.29 1.44
N ILE A 65 -14.51 5.98 1.19
CA ILE A 65 -15.80 5.29 1.30
C ILE A 65 -16.32 5.35 2.74
N MET A 66 -15.46 5.02 3.72
CA MET A 66 -15.81 5.03 5.15
C MET A 66 -16.24 6.41 5.64
N GLN A 67 -15.56 7.47 5.19
CA GLN A 67 -15.79 8.84 5.64
C GLN A 67 -16.89 9.57 4.87
N ASN A 68 -17.62 8.89 3.96
CA ASN A 68 -18.60 9.50 3.06
C ASN A 68 -18.05 10.69 2.26
N ARG A 69 -16.74 10.70 1.96
CA ARG A 69 -16.10 11.78 1.19
C ARG A 69 -16.29 11.64 -0.32
N LEU A 70 -16.99 10.60 -0.76
CA LEU A 70 -17.35 10.42 -2.15
C LEU A 70 -18.32 11.54 -2.55
N GLN A 71 -17.99 12.29 -3.59
CA GLN A 71 -18.93 13.22 -4.23
C GLN A 71 -19.93 12.39 -5.04
N VAL A 72 -21.05 12.07 -4.41
CA VAL A 72 -22.12 11.30 -5.05
C VAL A 72 -23.03 12.25 -5.81
N GLU A 73 -23.33 11.91 -7.06
CA GLU A 73 -24.33 12.66 -7.85
C GLU A 73 -25.64 12.76 -7.07
N THR A 74 -26.22 13.97 -7.04
CA THR A 74 -27.48 14.25 -6.31
C THR A 74 -28.62 13.31 -6.72
N LYS A 75 -28.59 12.81 -7.95
CA LYS A 75 -29.56 11.85 -8.48
C LYS A 75 -29.37 10.42 -7.94
N LYS A 76 -28.17 10.06 -7.48
CA LYS A 76 -27.85 8.77 -6.87
C LYS A 76 -27.91 8.81 -5.33
N GLN A 77 -28.02 9.99 -4.75
CA GLN A 77 -28.09 10.21 -3.30
C GLN A 77 -29.34 9.61 -2.66
N THR A 78 -30.43 9.43 -3.44
CA THR A 78 -31.62 8.71 -3.01
C THR A 78 -31.48 7.18 -3.00
N LEU A 79 -30.36 6.65 -3.53
CA LEU A 79 -29.99 5.23 -3.52
C LEU A 79 -29.04 4.85 -2.37
N TRP A 80 -28.91 5.71 -1.37
CA TRP A 80 -28.24 5.37 -0.09
C TRP A 80 -29.16 4.41 0.68
N ASP A 81 -29.22 3.22 0.13
CA ASP A 81 -29.99 2.12 0.62
C ASP A 81 -29.15 1.30 1.64
N GLU A 82 -29.80 0.32 2.22
CA GLU A 82 -29.19 -0.65 3.12
C GLU A 82 -27.92 -1.29 2.54
N ASN A 83 -27.83 -1.41 1.20
CA ASN A 83 -26.69 -1.96 0.48
C ASN A 83 -25.44 -1.06 0.56
N PHE A 84 -25.59 0.28 0.60
CA PHE A 84 -24.45 1.19 0.75
C PHE A 84 -23.86 1.11 2.17
N GLU A 85 -24.70 1.04 3.19
CA GLU A 85 -24.22 0.88 4.58
C GLU A 85 -23.52 -0.47 4.79
N GLN A 86 -24.00 -1.55 4.19
CA GLN A 86 -23.29 -2.84 4.16
C GLN A 86 -21.95 -2.73 3.44
N SER A 87 -21.90 -1.99 2.32
CA SER A 87 -20.67 -1.74 1.57
C SER A 87 -19.63 -0.95 2.39
N LYS A 88 -20.08 0.03 3.18
CA LYS A 88 -19.22 0.78 4.11
C LYS A 88 -18.66 -0.12 5.23
N LEU A 89 -19.48 -1.03 5.75
CA LEU A 89 -19.03 -1.99 6.75
C LEU A 89 -17.92 -2.90 6.18
N LEU A 90 -18.10 -3.39 4.96
CA LEU A 90 -17.08 -4.18 4.27
C LEU A 90 -15.81 -3.34 4.00
N ALA A 91 -15.95 -2.09 3.55
CA ALA A 91 -14.83 -1.18 3.36
C ALA A 91 -14.04 -0.98 4.66
N SER A 92 -14.75 -0.84 5.79
CA SER A 92 -14.13 -0.70 7.12
C SER A 92 -13.35 -1.96 7.50
N ALA A 93 -13.94 -3.15 7.30
CA ALA A 93 -13.27 -4.41 7.58
C ALA A 93 -11.99 -4.58 6.75
N LEU A 94 -12.06 -4.29 5.45
CA LEU A 94 -10.91 -4.34 4.53
C LEU A 94 -9.84 -3.30 4.91
N PHE A 95 -10.24 -2.08 5.27
CA PHE A 95 -9.33 -1.03 5.73
C PHE A 95 -8.53 -1.48 6.96
N TYR A 96 -9.19 -1.98 7.99
CA TYR A 96 -8.51 -2.45 9.20
C TYR A 96 -7.65 -3.70 8.95
N ALA A 97 -8.08 -4.60 8.06
CA ALA A 97 -7.25 -5.73 7.64
C ALA A 97 -5.96 -5.27 6.94
N MET A 98 -6.05 -4.25 6.08
CA MET A 98 -4.87 -3.66 5.42
C MET A 98 -3.95 -2.94 6.40
N ILE A 99 -4.49 -2.20 7.36
CA ILE A 99 -3.69 -1.57 8.44
C ILE A 99 -2.95 -2.66 9.23
N GLY A 100 -3.64 -3.71 9.64
CA GLY A 100 -3.03 -4.84 10.34
C GLY A 100 -1.91 -5.47 9.53
N PHE A 101 -2.10 -5.65 8.21
CA PHE A 101 -1.06 -6.13 7.32
C PHE A 101 0.14 -5.19 7.27
N LEU A 102 -0.05 -3.88 7.11
CA LEU A 102 1.04 -2.90 7.04
C LEU A 102 1.85 -2.86 8.34
N VAL A 103 1.19 -2.96 9.49
CA VAL A 103 1.88 -3.02 10.79
C VAL A 103 2.69 -4.31 10.90
N THR A 104 2.13 -5.47 10.55
CA THR A 104 2.86 -6.74 10.60
C THR A 104 3.98 -6.82 9.57
N ALA A 105 3.82 -6.18 8.41
CA ALA A 105 4.83 -6.09 7.36
C ALA A 105 6.12 -5.37 7.83
N PHE A 106 6.02 -4.54 8.87
CA PHE A 106 7.20 -3.90 9.48
C PHE A 106 8.08 -4.91 10.26
N PHE A 107 7.48 -5.98 10.78
CA PHE A 107 8.19 -6.99 11.59
C PHE A 107 8.45 -8.30 10.86
N ILE A 108 7.82 -8.51 9.70
CA ILE A 108 7.86 -9.77 8.96
C ILE A 108 8.06 -9.51 7.47
N SER A 109 8.90 -10.30 6.81
CA SER A 109 9.09 -10.28 5.35
C SER A 109 7.92 -10.98 4.64
N ARG A 110 6.82 -10.25 4.38
CA ARG A 110 5.61 -10.77 3.73
C ARG A 110 5.21 -10.01 2.47
N SER A 111 6.15 -9.27 1.87
CA SER A 111 5.92 -8.40 0.72
C SER A 111 5.27 -9.10 -0.47
N TYR A 112 5.56 -10.38 -0.67
CA TYR A 112 5.10 -11.18 -1.81
C TYR A 112 4.17 -12.33 -1.38
N SER A 113 3.52 -12.22 -0.21
CA SER A 113 2.63 -13.27 0.28
C SER A 113 1.32 -13.32 -0.50
N VAL A 114 0.79 -14.52 -0.68
CA VAL A 114 -0.54 -14.72 -1.30
C VAL A 114 -1.63 -13.97 -0.51
N ILE A 115 -1.52 -13.93 0.81
CA ILE A 115 -2.46 -13.21 1.68
C ILE A 115 -2.49 -11.72 1.34
N TRP A 116 -1.33 -11.07 1.13
CA TRP A 116 -1.25 -9.69 0.69
C TRP A 116 -1.95 -9.49 -0.65
N MET A 117 -1.66 -10.34 -1.64
CA MET A 117 -2.27 -10.25 -2.97
C MET A 117 -3.78 -10.39 -2.91
N VAL A 118 -4.31 -11.32 -2.11
CA VAL A 118 -5.75 -11.54 -1.93
C VAL A 118 -6.41 -10.32 -1.29
N ILE A 119 -5.87 -9.80 -0.18
CA ILE A 119 -6.43 -8.62 0.49
C ILE A 119 -6.44 -7.41 -0.45
N MET A 120 -5.34 -7.17 -1.20
CA MET A 120 -5.28 -6.08 -2.18
C MET A 120 -6.31 -6.25 -3.30
N SER A 121 -6.43 -7.45 -3.85
CA SER A 121 -7.38 -7.75 -4.93
C SER A 121 -8.83 -7.55 -4.50
N ILE A 122 -9.22 -8.05 -3.32
CA ILE A 122 -10.57 -7.86 -2.79
C ILE A 122 -10.83 -6.38 -2.50
N SER A 123 -9.86 -5.67 -1.93
CA SER A 123 -9.98 -4.24 -1.64
C SER A 123 -10.19 -3.42 -2.92
N MET A 124 -9.39 -3.68 -3.97
CA MET A 124 -9.55 -3.00 -5.25
C MET A 124 -10.86 -3.35 -5.95
N ALA A 125 -11.28 -4.62 -5.92
CA ALA A 125 -12.57 -5.04 -6.49
C ALA A 125 -13.74 -4.33 -5.80
N HIS A 126 -13.69 -4.19 -4.47
CA HIS A 126 -14.71 -3.49 -3.70
C HIS A 126 -14.74 -1.98 -4.02
N VAL A 127 -13.57 -1.32 -4.06
CA VAL A 127 -13.44 0.08 -4.48
C VAL A 127 -14.02 0.29 -5.88
N PHE A 128 -13.64 -0.56 -6.84
CA PHE A 128 -14.14 -0.49 -8.21
C PHE A 128 -15.66 -0.66 -8.29
N TYR A 129 -16.24 -1.57 -7.50
CA TYR A 129 -17.68 -1.76 -7.40
C TYR A 129 -18.38 -0.48 -6.91
N ILE A 130 -17.87 0.15 -5.84
CA ILE A 130 -18.45 1.37 -5.28
C ILE A 130 -18.30 2.54 -6.24
N ASP A 131 -17.11 2.76 -6.81
CA ASP A 131 -16.85 3.83 -7.75
C ASP A 131 -17.81 3.74 -8.95
N ASN A 132 -17.97 2.57 -9.57
CA ASN A 132 -18.86 2.40 -10.72
C ASN A 132 -20.35 2.55 -10.38
N LYS A 133 -20.75 2.16 -9.17
CA LYS A 133 -22.17 2.20 -8.79
C LYS A 133 -22.63 3.58 -8.32
N TYR A 134 -21.77 4.33 -7.60
CA TYR A 134 -22.17 5.53 -6.87
C TYR A 134 -21.48 6.82 -7.29
N VAL A 135 -20.35 6.77 -8.00
CA VAL A 135 -19.52 7.95 -8.30
C VAL A 135 -19.51 8.25 -9.81
N THR A 136 -19.38 9.53 -10.18
CA THR A 136 -19.25 9.91 -11.60
C THR A 136 -17.84 9.59 -12.12
N SER A 137 -17.70 9.37 -13.43
CA SER A 137 -16.40 9.08 -14.05
C SER A 137 -15.40 10.25 -13.89
N GLU A 138 -15.89 11.49 -13.83
CA GLU A 138 -15.04 12.67 -13.65
C GLU A 138 -14.51 12.76 -12.22
N ASP A 139 -15.37 12.51 -11.23
CA ASP A 139 -14.98 12.53 -9.81
C ASP A 139 -14.05 11.36 -9.47
N ILE A 140 -14.30 10.16 -10.05
CA ILE A 140 -13.37 9.03 -9.95
C ILE A 140 -11.98 9.44 -10.46
N ARG A 141 -11.90 10.06 -11.62
CA ARG A 141 -10.64 10.48 -12.22
C ARG A 141 -9.92 11.50 -11.36
N ARG A 142 -10.63 12.52 -10.85
CA ARG A 142 -10.06 13.56 -9.96
C ARG A 142 -9.54 12.96 -8.66
N SER A 143 -10.36 12.13 -7.99
CA SER A 143 -9.97 11.43 -6.76
C SER A 143 -8.73 10.57 -7.00
N ASN A 144 -8.73 9.72 -8.02
CA ASN A 144 -7.62 8.83 -8.32
C ASN A 144 -6.32 9.59 -8.60
N GLN A 145 -6.37 10.71 -9.35
CA GLN A 145 -5.18 11.53 -9.60
C GLN A 145 -4.64 12.15 -8.31
N THR A 146 -5.52 12.66 -7.46
CA THR A 146 -5.14 13.29 -6.18
C THR A 146 -4.52 12.25 -5.24
N ILE A 147 -5.17 11.09 -5.09
CA ILE A 147 -4.68 10.01 -4.23
C ILE A 147 -3.34 9.48 -4.75
N THR A 148 -3.22 9.22 -6.06
CA THR A 148 -1.97 8.70 -6.63
C THR A 148 -0.80 9.65 -6.36
N ARG A 149 -1.00 10.96 -6.54
CA ARG A 149 0.04 11.97 -6.22
C ARG A 149 0.41 11.95 -4.74
N ALA A 150 -0.59 11.93 -3.85
CA ALA A 150 -0.36 11.88 -2.41
C ALA A 150 0.42 10.61 -2.00
N VAL A 151 0.02 9.43 -2.53
CA VAL A 151 0.67 8.15 -2.23
C VAL A 151 2.11 8.10 -2.75
N ILE A 152 2.39 8.66 -3.92
CA ILE A 152 3.77 8.76 -4.43
C ILE A 152 4.60 9.65 -3.49
N ILE A 153 4.10 10.80 -3.08
CA ILE A 153 4.80 11.67 -2.12
C ILE A 153 5.06 10.93 -0.79
N MET A 154 4.05 10.23 -0.28
CA MET A 154 4.19 9.42 0.95
C MET A 154 5.21 8.30 0.81
N SER A 155 5.37 7.70 -0.37
CA SER A 155 6.40 6.66 -0.59
C SER A 155 7.80 7.23 -0.39
N PHE A 156 8.07 8.45 -0.82
CA PHE A 156 9.36 9.12 -0.55
C PHE A 156 9.55 9.44 0.94
N PHE A 157 8.50 9.92 1.62
CA PHE A 157 8.59 10.14 3.06
C PHE A 157 8.84 8.84 3.83
N SER A 158 8.23 7.73 3.43
CA SER A 158 8.46 6.42 4.06
C SER A 158 9.90 5.93 3.88
N LEU A 159 10.52 6.20 2.72
CA LEU A 159 11.95 5.91 2.49
C LEU A 159 12.86 6.73 3.41
N ILE A 160 12.57 8.02 3.54
CA ILE A 160 13.35 8.90 4.44
C ILE A 160 13.17 8.45 5.89
N ALA A 161 11.95 8.17 6.32
CA ALA A 161 11.67 7.69 7.67
C ALA A 161 12.37 6.36 7.96
N PHE A 162 12.33 5.41 7.02
CA PHE A 162 13.04 4.14 7.15
C PHE A 162 14.55 4.35 7.29
N TYR A 163 15.14 5.19 6.45
CA TYR A 163 16.56 5.52 6.51
C TYR A 163 16.95 6.14 7.87
N ILE A 164 16.14 7.08 8.38
CA ILE A 164 16.37 7.71 9.69
C ILE A 164 16.27 6.67 10.81
N ILE A 165 15.24 5.82 10.80
CA ILE A 165 15.04 4.77 11.81
C ILE A 165 16.26 3.86 11.87
N VAL A 166 16.73 3.38 10.73
CA VAL A 166 17.91 2.51 10.69
C VAL A 166 19.14 3.23 11.21
N ARG A 167 19.34 4.52 10.86
CA ARG A 167 20.49 5.29 11.31
C ARG A 167 20.47 5.62 12.80
N VAL A 168 19.28 5.79 13.40
CA VAL A 168 19.13 6.05 14.85
C VAL A 168 19.33 4.76 15.67
N LEU A 169 18.99 3.63 15.12
CA LEU A 169 19.20 2.31 15.77
C LEU A 169 20.64 1.79 15.66
N MET A 170 21.46 2.52 14.90
CA MET A 170 22.91 2.33 14.79
C MET A 170 23.68 3.04 15.88
#